data_4ff09993c5f9fb43ab2c00c1ef0e0e5a
#
_entry.id   4ff09993c5f9fb43ab2c00c1ef0e0e5a
#
_cell.length_a   1.000
_cell.length_b   1.000
_cell.length_c   1.000
_cell.angle_alpha   90.00
_cell.angle_beta   90.00
_cell.angle_gamma   90.00
#
_symmetry.space_group_name_H-M   'P 1'
#
loop_
_entity.id
_entity.type
_entity.pdbx_description
1 polymer ?
#
loop_
_entity_poly.entity_id
_entity_poly.type
_entity_poly.pdbx_seq_one_letter_code
_entity_poly.pdbx_strand_id
1 'polypeptide(L)'
;MDRRGDTSIMFDSIIHILIFILFFSAMFWFVNSYFNGAAYLEDFYSKEIVQAINSAEAGQEIKLDVTKLANVAIKEGKPVEDIIFIDNVNNLVVASARINTGTSFEFFNDLDIVDWGVKNPSGGPISTRFIFKVREKQK
;
A
#
# COMPACT_ATOMS: atom_id res chain seq x y z
N MET A 1 -41.15 -27.99 -40.68
CA MET A 1 -39.88 -27.31 -40.35
C MET A 1 -40.15 -26.30 -39.24
N ASP A 2 -39.86 -26.69 -38.01
CA ASP A 2 -40.12 -25.83 -36.83
C ASP A 2 -39.05 -24.75 -36.69
N ARG A 3 -39.36 -23.56 -37.16
CA ARG A 3 -38.53 -22.37 -36.93
C ARG A 3 -38.60 -21.84 -35.49
N ARG A 4 -39.39 -22.48 -34.61
CA ARG A 4 -39.52 -22.08 -33.19
C ARG A 4 -38.42 -22.62 -32.29
N GLY A 5 -37.74 -23.71 -32.65
CA GLY A 5 -36.65 -24.26 -31.89
C GLY A 5 -35.31 -23.49 -32.02
N ASP A 6 -35.12 -22.85 -33.17
CA ASP A 6 -33.87 -22.18 -33.52
C ASP A 6 -33.71 -20.82 -32.79
N THR A 7 -34.85 -20.12 -32.57
CA THR A 7 -34.84 -18.83 -31.84
C THR A 7 -34.61 -18.99 -30.34
N SER A 8 -35.06 -20.08 -29.69
CA SER A 8 -34.86 -20.28 -28.27
C SER A 8 -33.40 -20.60 -27.94
N ILE A 9 -32.73 -21.38 -28.81
CA ILE A 9 -31.30 -21.69 -28.66
C ILE A 9 -30.42 -20.45 -28.82
N MET A 10 -30.81 -19.56 -29.77
CA MET A 10 -30.12 -18.27 -29.95
C MET A 10 -30.30 -17.35 -28.74
N PHE A 11 -31.51 -17.28 -28.16
CA PHE A 11 -31.76 -16.46 -26.96
C PHE A 11 -30.97 -17.00 -25.73
N ASP A 12 -30.94 -18.31 -25.52
CA ASP A 12 -30.14 -18.93 -24.45
C ASP A 12 -28.64 -18.62 -24.60
N SER A 13 -28.12 -18.70 -25.83
CA SER A 13 -26.73 -18.38 -26.11
C SER A 13 -26.41 -16.91 -25.85
N ILE A 14 -27.31 -15.98 -26.23
CA ILE A 14 -27.14 -14.56 -26.00
C ILE A 14 -27.15 -14.23 -24.49
N ILE A 15 -28.04 -14.86 -23.72
CA ILE A 15 -28.10 -14.68 -22.27
C ILE A 15 -26.80 -15.16 -21.61
N HIS A 16 -26.27 -16.30 -22.01
CA HIS A 16 -25.00 -16.78 -21.48
C HIS A 16 -23.81 -15.88 -21.79
N ILE A 17 -23.75 -15.34 -23.01
CA ILE A 17 -22.73 -14.37 -23.42
C ILE A 17 -22.84 -13.08 -22.61
N LEU A 18 -24.06 -12.58 -22.38
CA LEU A 18 -24.30 -11.38 -21.55
C LEU A 18 -23.85 -11.58 -20.11
N ILE A 19 -24.18 -12.72 -19.51
CA ILE A 19 -23.75 -13.07 -18.15
C ILE A 19 -22.21 -13.18 -18.08
N PHE A 20 -21.59 -13.75 -19.09
CA PHE A 20 -20.15 -13.88 -19.19
C PHE A 20 -19.45 -12.53 -19.27
N ILE A 21 -19.94 -11.63 -20.12
CA ILE A 21 -19.43 -10.26 -20.26
C ILE A 21 -19.59 -9.48 -18.95
N LEU A 22 -20.73 -9.60 -18.28
CA LEU A 22 -21.02 -8.93 -17.02
C LEU A 22 -20.08 -9.43 -15.91
N PHE A 23 -19.87 -10.76 -15.83
CA PHE A 23 -18.96 -11.37 -14.87
C PHE A 23 -17.51 -10.92 -15.08
N PHE A 24 -17.02 -10.96 -16.33
CA PHE A 24 -15.66 -10.53 -16.64
C PHE A 24 -15.47 -9.03 -16.44
N SER A 25 -16.46 -8.21 -16.74
CA SER A 25 -16.41 -6.78 -16.50
C SER A 25 -16.35 -6.46 -15.02
N ALA A 26 -17.15 -7.14 -14.20
CA ALA A 26 -17.12 -7.00 -12.75
C ALA A 26 -15.78 -7.49 -12.15
N MET A 27 -15.27 -8.61 -12.63
CA MET A 27 -13.98 -9.15 -12.23
C MET A 27 -12.83 -8.21 -12.62
N PHE A 28 -12.85 -7.67 -13.84
CA PHE A 28 -11.85 -6.74 -14.33
C PHE A 28 -11.86 -5.42 -13.52
N TRP A 29 -13.06 -4.91 -13.22
CA TRP A 29 -13.22 -3.74 -12.36
C TRP A 29 -12.70 -4.01 -10.94
N PHE A 30 -13.03 -5.16 -10.36
CA PHE A 30 -12.55 -5.57 -9.04
C PHE A 30 -11.02 -5.69 -9.00
N VAL A 31 -10.43 -6.39 -9.98
CA VAL A 31 -8.98 -6.55 -10.11
C VAL A 31 -8.31 -5.19 -10.27
N ASN A 32 -8.82 -4.33 -11.14
CA ASN A 32 -8.25 -3.00 -11.37
C ASN A 32 -8.39 -2.08 -10.13
N SER A 33 -9.49 -2.21 -9.40
CA SER A 33 -9.71 -1.48 -8.13
C SER A 33 -8.80 -1.99 -7.01
N TYR A 34 -8.54 -3.29 -6.97
CA TYR A 34 -7.66 -3.90 -5.98
C TYR A 34 -6.17 -3.66 -6.28
N PHE A 35 -5.80 -3.60 -7.56
CA PHE A 35 -4.44 -3.35 -8.03
C PHE A 35 -4.09 -1.86 -8.21
N ASN A 36 -4.83 -0.93 -7.62
CA ASN A 36 -4.40 0.48 -7.56
C ASN A 36 -3.06 0.70 -6.84
N GLY A 37 -2.36 -0.39 -6.56
CA GLY A 37 -1.00 -0.40 -6.05
C GLY A 37 -0.84 0.07 -4.61
N ALA A 38 -1.84 0.77 -4.05
CA ALA A 38 -1.74 1.35 -2.73
C ALA A 38 -1.56 0.29 -1.64
N ALA A 39 -2.42 -0.73 -1.61
CA ALA A 39 -2.34 -1.80 -0.61
C ALA A 39 -1.02 -2.60 -0.73
N TYR A 40 -0.58 -2.87 -1.95
CA TYR A 40 0.70 -3.53 -2.20
C TYR A 40 1.89 -2.69 -1.72
N LEU A 41 1.88 -1.39 -2.02
CA LEU A 41 2.96 -0.50 -1.59
C LEU A 41 2.96 -0.29 -0.07
N GLU A 42 1.80 -0.19 0.56
CA GLU A 42 1.69 -0.15 2.03
C GLU A 42 2.31 -1.41 2.67
N ASP A 43 1.98 -2.59 2.16
CA ASP A 43 2.55 -3.86 2.62
C ASP A 43 4.07 -3.95 2.36
N PHE A 44 4.51 -3.58 1.17
CA PHE A 44 5.92 -3.58 0.80
C PHE A 44 6.75 -2.65 1.68
N TYR A 45 6.36 -1.38 1.81
CA TYR A 45 7.14 -0.40 2.56
C TYR A 45 7.08 -0.63 4.07
N SER A 46 5.97 -1.10 4.63
CA SER A 46 5.92 -1.44 6.05
C SER A 46 6.89 -2.58 6.39
N LYS A 47 7.00 -3.60 5.54
CA LYS A 47 7.96 -4.69 5.68
C LYS A 47 9.41 -4.24 5.48
N GLU A 48 9.66 -3.40 4.48
CA GLU A 48 11.01 -2.86 4.20
C GLU A 48 11.53 -2.03 5.38
N ILE A 49 10.68 -1.17 5.96
CA ILE A 49 11.02 -0.38 7.14
C ILE A 49 11.27 -1.27 8.36
N VAL A 50 10.41 -2.25 8.60
CA VAL A 50 10.59 -3.23 9.70
C VAL A 50 11.91 -4.00 9.54
N GLN A 51 12.22 -4.44 8.33
CA GLN A 51 13.49 -5.13 8.07
C GLN A 51 14.69 -4.21 8.31
N ALA A 52 14.61 -2.95 7.90
CA ALA A 52 15.64 -1.96 8.15
C ALA A 52 15.84 -1.72 9.66
N ILE A 53 14.75 -1.61 10.43
CA ILE A 53 14.79 -1.46 11.89
C ILE A 53 15.41 -2.71 12.55
N ASN A 54 14.97 -3.90 12.15
CA ASN A 54 15.47 -5.15 12.73
C ASN A 54 16.96 -5.41 12.45
N SER A 55 17.48 -4.81 11.38
CA SER A 55 18.90 -4.90 11.00
C SER A 55 19.74 -3.74 11.51
N ALA A 56 19.13 -2.75 12.16
CA ALA A 56 19.79 -1.53 12.60
C ALA A 56 20.54 -1.73 13.91
N GLU A 57 21.60 -0.95 14.08
CA GLU A 57 22.33 -0.80 15.33
C GLU A 57 22.00 0.55 15.98
N ALA A 58 22.09 0.59 17.32
CA ALA A 58 21.85 1.83 18.04
C ALA A 58 22.81 2.95 17.58
N GLY A 59 22.27 4.14 17.37
CA GLY A 59 22.99 5.31 16.86
C GLY A 59 22.99 5.48 15.34
N GLN A 60 22.43 4.54 14.58
CA GLN A 60 22.33 4.66 13.14
C GLN A 60 21.20 5.60 12.72
N GLU A 61 21.44 6.34 11.65
CA GLU A 61 20.41 7.07 10.88
C GLU A 61 20.15 6.33 9.56
N ILE A 62 18.90 5.99 9.31
CA ILE A 62 18.48 5.22 8.14
C ILE A 62 17.62 6.10 7.25
N LYS A 63 17.86 6.02 5.94
CA LYS A 63 17.12 6.76 4.90
C LYS A 63 16.60 5.79 3.87
N LEU A 64 15.28 5.75 3.71
CA LEU A 64 14.59 4.92 2.74
C LEU A 64 13.87 5.77 1.70
N ASP A 65 13.94 5.38 0.45
CA ASP A 65 13.19 6.03 -0.63
C ASP A 65 11.74 5.54 -0.62
N VAL A 66 10.82 6.45 -0.32
CA VAL A 66 9.38 6.17 -0.26
C VAL A 66 8.59 6.93 -1.34
N THR A 67 9.28 7.34 -2.39
CA THR A 67 8.69 8.17 -3.47
C THR A 67 7.46 7.53 -4.10
N LYS A 68 7.46 6.21 -4.32
CA LYS A 68 6.32 5.51 -4.90
C LYS A 68 5.11 5.54 -3.98
N LEU A 69 5.32 5.31 -2.68
CA LEU A 69 4.25 5.38 -1.68
C LEU A 69 3.69 6.81 -1.58
N ALA A 70 4.56 7.82 -1.56
CA ALA A 70 4.19 9.23 -1.52
C ALA A 70 3.36 9.64 -2.75
N ASN A 71 3.75 9.20 -3.94
CA ASN A 71 3.01 9.50 -5.17
C ASN A 71 1.59 8.91 -5.17
N VAL A 72 1.43 7.73 -4.63
CA VAL A 72 0.09 7.12 -4.48
C VAL A 72 -0.71 7.88 -3.42
N ALA A 73 -0.11 8.23 -2.29
CA ALA A 73 -0.76 9.00 -1.24
C ALA A 73 -1.28 10.36 -1.75
N ILE A 74 -0.48 11.07 -2.55
CA ILE A 74 -0.90 12.34 -3.17
C ILE A 74 -2.12 12.13 -4.08
N LYS A 75 -2.14 11.07 -4.87
CA LYS A 75 -3.29 10.74 -5.74
C LYS A 75 -4.55 10.43 -4.94
N GLU A 76 -4.40 9.81 -3.79
CA GLU A 76 -5.49 9.50 -2.86
C GLU A 76 -5.88 10.68 -1.95
N GLY A 77 -5.21 11.84 -2.09
CA GLY A 77 -5.48 13.04 -1.31
C GLY A 77 -4.95 12.99 0.12
N LYS A 78 -4.00 12.10 0.42
CA LYS A 78 -3.38 11.98 1.73
C LYS A 78 -2.11 12.83 1.83
N PRO A 79 -1.89 13.56 2.94
CA PRO A 79 -0.64 14.28 3.21
C PRO A 79 0.55 13.33 3.23
N VAL A 80 1.65 13.74 2.62
CA VAL A 80 2.87 12.93 2.50
C VAL A 80 3.53 12.71 3.87
N GLU A 81 3.36 13.65 4.79
CA GLU A 81 3.88 13.56 6.16
C GLU A 81 3.25 12.39 6.95
N ASP A 82 2.03 12.00 6.60
CA ASP A 82 1.23 11.01 7.32
C ASP A 82 1.26 9.61 6.69
N ILE A 83 2.15 9.35 5.73
CA ILE A 83 2.21 8.05 5.05
C ILE A 83 2.89 6.96 5.87
N ILE A 84 3.74 7.34 6.83
CA ILE A 84 4.44 6.41 7.71
C ILE A 84 4.29 6.88 9.14
N PHE A 85 3.91 5.95 10.02
CA PHE A 85 3.80 6.18 11.46
C PHE A 85 4.51 5.06 12.20
N ILE A 86 5.24 5.41 13.27
CA ILE A 86 5.95 4.46 14.13
C ILE A 86 5.39 4.54 15.55
N ASP A 87 4.98 3.40 16.06
CA ASP A 87 4.54 3.20 17.43
C ASP A 87 5.62 2.40 18.19
N ASN A 88 6.44 3.10 18.97
CA ASN A 88 7.48 2.49 19.79
C ASN A 88 6.92 1.71 21.00
N VAL A 89 5.67 1.97 21.41
CA VAL A 89 5.05 1.28 22.54
C VAL A 89 4.67 -0.14 22.13
N ASN A 90 4.07 -0.28 20.96
CA ASN A 90 3.64 -1.56 20.42
C ASN A 90 4.64 -2.15 19.42
N ASN A 91 5.77 -1.49 19.16
CA ASN A 91 6.77 -1.86 18.17
C ASN A 91 6.18 -2.04 16.76
N LEU A 92 5.31 -1.12 16.36
CA LEU A 92 4.62 -1.19 15.07
C LEU A 92 5.11 -0.12 14.10
N VAL A 93 5.26 -0.51 12.85
CA VAL A 93 5.40 0.40 11.70
C VAL A 93 4.12 0.34 10.90
N VAL A 94 3.51 1.48 10.65
CA VAL A 94 2.31 1.61 9.83
C VAL A 94 2.64 2.38 8.57
N ALA A 95 2.43 1.77 7.42
CA ALA A 95 2.49 2.44 6.13
C ALA A 95 1.06 2.63 5.58
N SER A 96 0.75 3.83 5.13
CA SER A 96 -0.61 4.19 4.72
C SER A 96 -0.57 5.20 3.57
N ALA A 97 -0.95 4.79 2.39
CA ALA A 97 -1.11 5.66 1.23
C ALA A 97 -2.57 6.11 1.03
N ARG A 98 -3.53 5.42 1.65
CA ARG A 98 -4.96 5.71 1.55
C ARG A 98 -5.49 6.40 2.80
N ILE A 99 -6.59 7.12 2.68
CA ILE A 99 -7.25 7.76 3.80
C ILE A 99 -7.89 6.69 4.69
N ASN A 100 -7.68 6.77 6.01
CA ASN A 100 -8.25 5.88 7.04
C ASN A 100 -7.92 4.38 6.90
N THR A 101 -6.92 4.03 6.13
CA THR A 101 -6.43 2.65 6.01
C THR A 101 -4.91 2.64 5.99
N GLY A 102 -4.34 1.52 6.35
CA GLY A 102 -2.89 1.30 6.32
C GLY A 102 -2.55 -0.14 6.64
N THR A 103 -1.32 -0.51 6.39
CA THR A 103 -0.79 -1.82 6.73
C THR A 103 0.26 -1.66 7.82
N SER A 104 0.17 -2.46 8.86
CA SER A 104 1.08 -2.43 10.00
C SER A 104 1.85 -3.73 10.13
N PHE A 105 3.14 -3.62 10.48
CA PHE A 105 3.99 -4.75 10.83
C PHE A 105 4.76 -4.46 12.11
N GLU A 106 4.99 -5.51 12.89
CA GLU A 106 5.74 -5.44 14.13
C GLU A 106 7.24 -5.63 13.87
N PHE A 107 8.06 -4.82 14.55
CA PHE A 107 9.51 -5.03 14.58
C PHE A 107 9.93 -5.65 15.93
N PHE A 108 10.96 -6.48 15.89
CA PHE A 108 11.38 -7.28 17.03
C PHE A 108 12.64 -6.74 17.72
N ASN A 109 13.24 -5.73 17.16
CA ASN A 109 14.44 -5.12 17.72
C ASN A 109 14.07 -4.33 18.99
N ASP A 110 14.86 -4.48 20.05
CA ASP A 110 14.66 -3.77 21.32
C ASP A 110 15.26 -2.35 21.27
N LEU A 111 14.86 -1.61 20.26
CA LEU A 111 15.31 -0.26 19.95
C LEU A 111 14.13 0.71 19.86
N ASP A 112 14.37 1.96 20.24
CA ASP A 112 13.43 3.04 20.01
C ASP A 112 13.76 3.77 18.71
N ILE A 113 12.74 4.06 17.94
CA ILE A 113 12.86 4.86 16.72
C ILE A 113 12.56 6.32 17.07
N VAL A 114 13.53 7.17 16.86
CA VAL A 114 13.45 8.60 17.20
C VAL A 114 13.74 9.47 15.98
N ASP A 115 13.34 10.75 16.03
CA ASP A 115 13.58 11.73 14.96
C ASP A 115 13.14 11.23 13.57
N TRP A 116 12.04 10.51 13.51
CA TRP A 116 11.52 10.00 12.26
C TRP A 116 10.60 10.98 11.54
N GLY A 117 10.60 10.90 10.23
CA GLY A 117 9.72 11.70 9.41
C GLY A 117 9.93 11.52 7.91
N VAL A 118 8.93 11.89 7.16
CA VAL A 118 9.00 11.90 5.69
C VAL A 118 9.47 13.27 5.24
N LYS A 119 10.54 13.31 4.47
CA LYS A 119 11.12 14.56 3.94
C LYS A 119 11.12 14.53 2.41
N ASN A 120 10.66 15.64 1.85
CA ASN A 120 10.76 15.89 0.42
C ASN A 120 11.78 17.03 0.19
N PRO A 121 13.05 16.71 -0.05
CA PRO A 121 14.12 17.72 -0.15
C PRO A 121 13.98 18.68 -1.34
N SER A 122 13.16 18.34 -2.34
CA SER A 122 13.08 19.09 -3.60
C SER A 122 11.79 19.87 -3.78
N GLY A 123 10.83 19.79 -2.85
CA GLY A 123 9.52 20.42 -3.02
C GLY A 123 8.69 19.91 -4.22
N GLY A 124 9.17 18.87 -4.90
CA GLY A 124 8.56 18.23 -6.06
C GLY A 124 8.41 16.71 -5.87
N PRO A 125 7.71 16.01 -6.76
CA PRO A 125 7.41 14.58 -6.61
C PRO A 125 8.63 13.65 -6.78
N ILE A 126 9.84 14.17 -6.97
CA ILE A 126 10.97 13.42 -7.54
C ILE A 126 11.81 12.68 -6.51
N SER A 127 11.77 12.99 -5.21
CA SER A 127 12.43 12.14 -4.20
C SER A 127 11.90 12.39 -2.80
N THR A 128 11.01 11.54 -2.36
CA THR A 128 10.53 11.55 -0.97
C THR A 128 11.25 10.48 -0.19
N ARG A 129 11.85 10.86 0.94
CA ARG A 129 12.63 9.96 1.79
C ARG A 129 12.02 9.89 3.18
N PHE A 130 11.92 8.69 3.68
CA PHE A 130 11.65 8.44 5.09
C PHE A 130 13.00 8.35 5.83
N ILE A 131 13.17 9.18 6.85
CA ILE A 131 14.41 9.26 7.63
C ILE A 131 14.06 8.99 9.08
N PHE A 132 14.82 8.15 9.73
CA PHE A 132 14.68 7.85 11.15
C PHE A 132 16.03 7.53 11.78
N LYS A 133 16.12 7.77 13.09
CA LYS A 133 17.27 7.39 13.91
C LYS A 133 16.88 6.30 14.88
N VAL A 134 17.83 5.44 15.17
CA VAL A 134 17.66 4.32 16.07
C VAL A 134 18.44 4.57 17.35
N ARG A 135 17.80 4.37 18.49
CA ARG A 135 18.39 4.54 19.80
C ARG A 135 18.10 3.33 20.70
N GLU A 136 18.99 3.03 21.62
CA GLU A 136 18.70 2.03 22.65
C GLU A 136 17.45 2.41 23.43
N LYS A 137 16.61 1.41 23.70
CA LYS A 137 15.39 1.58 24.49
C LYS A 137 15.79 1.98 25.93
N GLN A 138 15.35 3.12 26.36
CA GLN A 138 15.54 3.54 27.75
C GLN A 138 14.61 2.70 28.63
N LYS A 139 15.23 1.87 29.48
CA LYS A 139 14.52 1.11 30.52
C LYS A 139 14.06 2.03 31.64
#